data_a083fe3d27377dd37f3621fcfe5f6481
#
_entry.id   a083fe3d27377dd37f3621fcfe5f6481
#
_cell.length_a   1.000
_cell.length_b   1.000
_cell.length_c   1.000
_cell.angle_alpha   90.00
_cell.angle_beta   90.00
_cell.angle_gamma   90.00
#
_symmetry.space_group_name_H-M   'P 1'
#
loop_
_entity.id
_entity.type
_entity.pdbx_description
1 polymer ?
#
loop_
_entity_poly.entity_id
_entity_poly.type
_entity_poly.pdbx_seq_one_letter_code
_entity_poly.pdbx_strand_id
1 'polypeptide(L)'
;MYALCVPTSRSCSLYVSKTDTVQRPWYSPGSLSQDPDRYIYEPTAISTRVAPSFLRVGQLELFARRARVKQHPTAMQELEKIVLHVIDREYTGVIDTQLSTPEKVVLLARQFQGRLASLVANWIRVGFCQGNFNSDNCAVGGFTLDYGPFGFCDVFQPDFQPWTGGGYHFSFMNQPNAAQKNFDMFCSALRPLLTSQQDYLLALDEVQDGFSKVMHTQMKTMWAAKLGLSTLAIDSDTDEAAFNLLLSELHTLMQQTPVDYTIFFRELSSIPSDISPLQKSFYKNVPQHTASDTDGDSNTADINKRWAQWLDNWKTLLFSANNTNATSARSGDEISKQMKLVNPKYILREWFVVPAYQQAASGDYALIQELQAVMTQPYAEQSKLVEDKYYRLKPTEFFEVAGVSHLSCSS
;
A
#
# COMPACT_ATOMS: atom_id res chain seq x y z
N MET A 1 -2.94 0.76 -9.41
CA MET A 1 -1.98 -0.18 -8.80
C MET A 1 -1.09 -0.87 -9.86
N TYR A 2 -1.64 -1.49 -10.90
CA TYR A 2 -0.81 -2.15 -11.93
C TYR A 2 0.22 -1.20 -12.56
N ALA A 3 -0.18 -0.02 -13.00
CA ALA A 3 0.74 0.99 -13.53
C ALA A 3 1.74 1.53 -12.49
N LEU A 4 1.42 1.42 -11.20
CA LEU A 4 2.32 1.72 -10.09
C LEU A 4 3.29 0.56 -9.78
N CYS A 5 3.31 -0.50 -10.59
CA CYS A 5 4.11 -1.71 -10.39
C CYS A 5 3.81 -2.41 -9.05
N VAL A 6 2.57 -2.36 -8.61
CA VAL A 6 2.08 -3.09 -7.43
C VAL A 6 1.25 -4.28 -7.89
N PRO A 7 1.56 -5.52 -7.49
CA PRO A 7 0.77 -6.70 -7.84
C PRO A 7 -0.70 -6.52 -7.47
N THR A 8 -1.61 -6.78 -8.41
CA THR A 8 -3.04 -6.51 -8.24
C THR A 8 -3.91 -7.32 -9.19
N SER A 9 -5.15 -7.61 -8.78
CA SER A 9 -6.22 -8.01 -9.69
C SER A 9 -6.53 -6.86 -10.65
N ARG A 10 -7.06 -7.19 -11.85
CA ARG A 10 -7.30 -6.22 -12.93
C ARG A 10 -8.79 -6.13 -13.26
N SER A 11 -9.24 -4.94 -13.64
CA SER A 11 -10.57 -4.75 -14.17
C SER A 11 -10.64 -5.25 -15.62
N CYS A 12 -11.72 -5.92 -15.97
CA CYS A 12 -11.99 -6.43 -17.32
C CYS A 12 -13.17 -5.69 -17.96
N SER A 13 -14.31 -5.60 -17.26
CA SER A 13 -15.51 -4.96 -17.77
C SER A 13 -16.37 -4.38 -16.65
N LEU A 14 -17.20 -3.43 -17.01
CA LEU A 14 -18.26 -2.84 -16.18
C LEU A 14 -19.53 -2.73 -17.02
N TYR A 15 -20.62 -3.31 -16.54
CA TYR A 15 -21.95 -3.19 -17.14
C TYR A 15 -22.89 -2.54 -16.13
N VAL A 16 -23.50 -1.43 -16.49
CA VAL A 16 -24.47 -0.73 -15.66
C VAL A 16 -25.88 -1.04 -16.16
N SER A 17 -26.80 -1.42 -15.25
CA SER A 17 -28.21 -1.63 -15.59
C SER A 17 -28.87 -0.29 -15.91
N LYS A 18 -29.76 -0.30 -16.89
CA LYS A 18 -30.60 0.87 -17.23
C LYS A 18 -31.96 0.84 -16.52
N THR A 19 -32.32 -0.27 -15.90
CA THR A 19 -33.65 -0.51 -15.32
C THR A 19 -33.60 -0.85 -13.84
N ASP A 20 -32.59 -1.63 -13.44
CA ASP A 20 -32.53 -2.15 -12.07
C ASP A 20 -31.79 -1.15 -11.18
N THR A 21 -32.40 -0.87 -10.03
CA THR A 21 -31.81 0.01 -9.01
C THR A 21 -31.75 -0.69 -7.68
N VAL A 22 -30.83 -0.25 -6.81
CA VAL A 22 -30.71 -0.68 -5.42
C VAL A 22 -30.76 0.53 -4.50
N GLN A 23 -31.42 0.38 -3.37
CA GLN A 23 -31.39 1.38 -2.31
C GLN A 23 -30.13 1.17 -1.47
N ARG A 24 -29.35 2.24 -1.29
CA ARG A 24 -28.11 2.20 -0.48
C ARG A 24 -27.98 3.42 0.42
N PRO A 25 -27.32 3.26 1.58
CA PRO A 25 -26.95 4.38 2.43
C PRO A 25 -26.00 5.34 1.70
N TRP A 26 -26.18 6.63 1.91
CA TRP A 26 -25.38 7.69 1.31
C TRP A 26 -25.30 8.92 2.24
N TYR A 27 -24.55 9.91 1.82
CA TYR A 27 -24.35 11.15 2.57
C TYR A 27 -25.27 12.26 2.01
N SER A 28 -25.83 13.08 2.91
CA SER A 28 -26.51 14.31 2.50
C SER A 28 -25.55 15.27 1.80
N PRO A 29 -25.99 16.08 0.82
CA PRO A 29 -25.14 17.10 0.22
C PRO A 29 -24.53 18.02 1.27
N GLY A 30 -23.19 18.15 1.28
CA GLY A 30 -22.46 18.95 2.26
C GLY A 30 -22.34 18.33 3.65
N SER A 31 -22.71 17.04 3.83
CA SER A 31 -22.52 16.34 5.09
C SER A 31 -21.03 16.26 5.46
N LEU A 32 -20.73 16.54 6.73
CA LEU A 32 -19.44 16.31 7.38
C LEU A 32 -19.47 15.04 8.24
N SER A 33 -20.57 14.27 8.20
CA SER A 33 -20.72 13.04 8.95
C SER A 33 -19.77 11.96 8.44
N GLN A 34 -19.18 11.18 9.35
CA GLN A 34 -18.39 10.01 9.00
C GLN A 34 -19.27 8.83 8.58
N ASP A 35 -20.55 8.82 8.97
CA ASP A 35 -21.51 7.78 8.65
C ASP A 35 -22.58 8.30 7.69
N PRO A 36 -23.07 7.45 6.75
CA PRO A 36 -24.18 7.80 5.86
C PRO A 36 -25.44 8.16 6.64
N ASP A 37 -26.11 9.24 6.22
CA ASP A 37 -27.27 9.83 6.92
C ASP A 37 -28.56 9.83 6.08
N ARG A 38 -28.52 9.32 4.84
CA ARG A 38 -29.69 9.18 3.97
C ARG A 38 -29.63 7.91 3.12
N TYR A 39 -30.71 7.62 2.40
CA TYR A 39 -30.77 6.56 1.39
C TYR A 39 -31.00 7.14 0.01
N ILE A 40 -30.34 6.58 -0.98
CA ILE A 40 -30.49 6.90 -2.40
C ILE A 40 -30.80 5.63 -3.21
N TYR A 41 -31.39 5.78 -4.39
CA TYR A 41 -31.53 4.71 -5.37
C TYR A 41 -30.48 4.89 -6.45
N GLU A 42 -29.67 3.87 -6.66
CA GLU A 42 -28.63 3.88 -7.69
C GLU A 42 -28.80 2.71 -8.66
N PRO A 43 -28.40 2.86 -9.93
CA PRO A 43 -28.37 1.78 -10.89
C PRO A 43 -27.45 0.65 -10.38
N THR A 44 -27.88 -0.59 -10.60
CA THR A 44 -27.01 -1.75 -10.34
C THR A 44 -25.97 -1.92 -11.44
N ALA A 45 -24.84 -2.53 -11.11
CA ALA A 45 -23.77 -2.79 -12.06
C ALA A 45 -23.14 -4.18 -11.84
N ILE A 46 -22.58 -4.75 -12.91
CA ILE A 46 -21.73 -5.93 -12.88
C ILE A 46 -20.31 -5.51 -13.19
N SER A 47 -19.42 -5.61 -12.22
CA SER A 47 -17.99 -5.39 -12.40
C SER A 47 -17.26 -6.72 -12.50
N THR A 48 -16.49 -6.91 -13.55
CA THR A 48 -15.68 -8.11 -13.76
C THR A 48 -14.21 -7.80 -13.50
N ARG A 49 -13.60 -8.59 -12.62
CA ARG A 49 -12.17 -8.52 -12.30
C ARG A 49 -11.46 -9.81 -12.67
N VAL A 50 -10.18 -9.72 -12.99
CA VAL A 50 -9.34 -10.84 -13.44
C VAL A 50 -8.08 -10.93 -12.57
N ALA A 51 -7.79 -12.14 -12.12
CA ALA A 51 -6.56 -12.51 -11.42
C ALA A 51 -6.24 -14.00 -11.72
N PRO A 52 -5.04 -14.50 -11.40
CA PRO A 52 -4.72 -15.93 -11.52
C PRO A 52 -5.69 -16.79 -10.70
N SER A 53 -6.04 -16.34 -9.49
CA SER A 53 -7.14 -16.86 -8.68
C SER A 53 -7.74 -15.76 -7.80
N PHE A 54 -8.82 -16.07 -7.09
CA PHE A 54 -9.40 -15.22 -6.02
C PHE A 54 -9.34 -15.93 -4.67
N LEU A 55 -8.39 -16.85 -4.51
CA LEU A 55 -8.17 -17.58 -3.27
C LEU A 55 -7.54 -16.67 -2.21
N ARG A 56 -8.08 -16.76 -1.00
CA ARG A 56 -7.77 -15.88 0.14
C ARG A 56 -7.33 -16.70 1.34
N VAL A 57 -6.59 -16.09 2.22
CA VAL A 57 -6.19 -16.71 3.49
C VAL A 57 -7.41 -17.22 4.26
N GLY A 58 -8.49 -16.43 4.36
CA GLY A 58 -9.71 -16.81 5.05
C GLY A 58 -10.40 -18.09 4.51
N GLN A 59 -10.25 -18.38 3.20
CA GLN A 59 -10.74 -19.64 2.63
C GLN A 59 -9.93 -20.83 3.15
N LEU A 60 -8.60 -20.73 3.20
CA LEU A 60 -7.76 -21.79 3.77
C LEU A 60 -8.08 -22.01 5.25
N GLU A 61 -8.28 -20.92 6.02
CA GLU A 61 -8.71 -21.01 7.42
C GLU A 61 -10.03 -21.74 7.59
N LEU A 62 -11.00 -21.50 6.70
CA LEU A 62 -12.30 -22.20 6.72
C LEU A 62 -12.11 -23.72 6.60
N PHE A 63 -11.33 -24.17 5.61
CA PHE A 63 -11.07 -25.60 5.41
C PHE A 63 -10.21 -26.17 6.54
N ALA A 64 -9.21 -25.44 7.04
CA ALA A 64 -8.40 -25.87 8.17
C ALA A 64 -9.21 -25.99 9.46
N ARG A 65 -10.16 -25.07 9.72
CA ARG A 65 -11.08 -25.17 10.85
C ARG A 65 -11.94 -26.42 10.77
N ARG A 66 -12.52 -26.71 9.59
CA ARG A 66 -13.31 -27.95 9.34
C ARG A 66 -12.47 -29.19 9.58
N ALA A 67 -11.23 -29.21 9.12
CA ALA A 67 -10.30 -30.33 9.30
C ALA A 67 -9.96 -30.56 10.79
N ARG A 68 -9.66 -29.46 11.54
CA ARG A 68 -9.33 -29.53 12.98
C ARG A 68 -10.47 -30.06 13.83
N VAL A 69 -11.71 -29.67 13.56
CA VAL A 69 -12.89 -30.14 14.31
C VAL A 69 -13.46 -31.45 13.75
N LYS A 70 -12.82 -32.03 12.71
CA LYS A 70 -13.28 -33.25 12.03
C LYS A 70 -14.77 -33.18 11.65
N GLN A 71 -15.17 -32.06 11.07
CA GLN A 71 -16.56 -31.73 10.77
C GLN A 71 -17.25 -32.80 9.90
N HIS A 72 -16.47 -33.47 9.04
CA HIS A 72 -16.89 -34.60 8.23
C HIS A 72 -15.68 -35.44 7.79
N PRO A 73 -15.86 -36.69 7.31
CA PRO A 73 -14.77 -37.62 7.04
C PRO A 73 -13.74 -37.11 6.01
N THR A 74 -14.15 -36.28 5.05
CA THR A 74 -13.30 -35.78 3.96
C THR A 74 -12.65 -34.41 4.26
N ALA A 75 -12.89 -33.80 5.42
CA ALA A 75 -12.48 -32.45 5.72
C ALA A 75 -10.94 -32.21 5.57
N MET A 76 -10.11 -33.19 5.96
CA MET A 76 -8.68 -33.15 5.78
C MET A 76 -8.27 -33.20 4.31
N GLN A 77 -8.91 -34.05 3.54
CA GLN A 77 -8.66 -34.17 2.10
C GLN A 77 -9.09 -32.91 1.34
N GLU A 78 -10.14 -32.22 1.78
CA GLU A 78 -10.58 -30.95 1.21
C GLU A 78 -9.56 -29.85 1.49
N LEU A 79 -8.99 -29.80 2.71
CA LEU A 79 -7.91 -28.87 3.03
C LEU A 79 -6.68 -29.13 2.14
N GLU A 80 -6.28 -30.39 2.00
CA GLU A 80 -5.16 -30.75 1.13
C GLU A 80 -5.41 -30.32 -0.32
N LYS A 81 -6.60 -30.63 -0.85
CA LYS A 81 -6.99 -30.27 -2.22
C LYS A 81 -6.94 -28.77 -2.47
N ILE A 82 -7.46 -27.93 -1.55
CA ILE A 82 -7.42 -26.48 -1.74
C ILE A 82 -6.00 -25.94 -1.65
N VAL A 83 -5.14 -26.47 -0.77
CA VAL A 83 -3.73 -26.05 -0.68
C VAL A 83 -2.96 -26.44 -1.94
N LEU A 84 -3.14 -27.66 -2.45
CA LEU A 84 -2.51 -28.07 -3.72
C LEU A 84 -3.05 -27.25 -4.90
N HIS A 85 -4.33 -26.89 -4.91
CA HIS A 85 -4.91 -26.02 -5.91
C HIS A 85 -4.32 -24.59 -5.86
N VAL A 86 -4.05 -24.05 -4.66
CA VAL A 86 -3.31 -22.77 -4.52
C VAL A 86 -1.94 -22.87 -5.17
N ILE A 87 -1.20 -23.95 -4.92
CA ILE A 87 0.14 -24.15 -5.50
C ILE A 87 0.04 -24.20 -7.02
N ASP A 88 -0.89 -24.95 -7.56
CA ASP A 88 -1.10 -25.07 -9.01
C ASP A 88 -1.49 -23.74 -9.66
N ARG A 89 -2.34 -22.94 -9.02
CA ARG A 89 -2.85 -21.69 -9.60
C ARG A 89 -1.88 -20.50 -9.45
N GLU A 90 -1.20 -20.39 -8.31
CA GLU A 90 -0.45 -19.18 -7.94
C GLU A 90 1.08 -19.38 -7.95
N TYR A 91 1.52 -20.64 -7.89
CA TYR A 91 2.94 -20.97 -7.72
C TYR A 91 3.46 -21.96 -8.77
N THR A 92 2.74 -22.12 -9.89
CA THR A 92 3.17 -22.91 -11.04
C THR A 92 4.54 -22.45 -11.52
N GLY A 93 5.46 -23.40 -11.69
CA GLY A 93 6.85 -23.12 -12.11
C GLY A 93 7.75 -22.57 -10.99
N VAL A 94 7.20 -22.33 -9.80
CA VAL A 94 7.95 -21.90 -8.60
C VAL A 94 8.12 -23.05 -7.61
N ILE A 95 7.09 -23.86 -7.44
CA ILE A 95 7.11 -25.05 -6.58
C ILE A 95 7.05 -26.28 -7.46
N ASP A 96 8.06 -27.17 -7.29
CA ASP A 96 8.14 -28.40 -8.09
C ASP A 96 6.95 -29.34 -7.75
N THR A 97 6.27 -29.79 -8.79
CA THR A 97 5.11 -30.67 -8.70
C THR A 97 5.47 -32.09 -8.26
N GLN A 98 6.75 -32.50 -8.34
CA GLN A 98 7.21 -33.83 -7.95
C GLN A 98 7.52 -33.97 -6.45
N LEU A 99 7.59 -32.87 -5.72
CA LEU A 99 7.84 -32.89 -4.26
C LEU A 99 6.65 -33.52 -3.52
N SER A 100 6.91 -34.04 -2.32
CA SER A 100 5.85 -34.51 -1.43
C SER A 100 4.95 -33.36 -0.96
N THR A 101 3.72 -33.67 -0.54
CA THR A 101 2.79 -32.66 -0.02
C THR A 101 3.40 -31.84 1.14
N PRO A 102 4.10 -32.40 2.14
CA PRO A 102 4.71 -31.61 3.20
C PRO A 102 5.78 -30.65 2.71
N GLU A 103 6.64 -31.06 1.78
CA GLU A 103 7.65 -30.20 1.19
C GLU A 103 6.99 -29.02 0.46
N LYS A 104 5.96 -29.30 -0.33
CA LYS A 104 5.17 -28.26 -1.04
C LYS A 104 4.54 -27.27 -0.07
N VAL A 105 4.01 -27.74 1.05
CA VAL A 105 3.34 -26.90 2.06
C VAL A 105 4.35 -25.92 2.70
N VAL A 106 5.53 -26.38 3.08
CA VAL A 106 6.57 -25.51 3.65
C VAL A 106 7.09 -24.51 2.61
N LEU A 107 7.32 -24.96 1.38
CA LEU A 107 7.75 -24.07 0.29
C LEU A 107 6.66 -23.02 -0.05
N LEU A 108 5.39 -23.40 -0.03
CA LEU A 108 4.26 -22.48 -0.21
C LEU A 108 4.28 -21.38 0.86
N ALA A 109 4.48 -21.75 2.13
CA ALA A 109 4.57 -20.76 3.21
C ALA A 109 5.74 -19.80 2.99
N ARG A 110 6.92 -20.30 2.61
CA ARG A 110 8.11 -19.48 2.32
C ARG A 110 7.91 -18.54 1.13
N GLN A 111 7.30 -19.01 0.06
CA GLN A 111 7.02 -18.20 -1.11
C GLN A 111 5.98 -17.10 -0.81
N PHE A 112 4.92 -17.46 -0.09
CA PHE A 112 3.90 -16.49 0.30
C PHE A 112 4.44 -15.44 1.26
N GLN A 113 5.30 -15.82 2.22
CA GLN A 113 6.01 -14.90 3.11
C GLN A 113 6.69 -13.76 2.32
N GLY A 114 7.50 -14.09 1.32
CA GLY A 114 8.21 -13.11 0.51
C GLY A 114 7.27 -12.23 -0.33
N ARG A 115 6.25 -12.85 -0.97
CA ARG A 115 5.27 -12.10 -1.79
C ARG A 115 4.43 -11.14 -0.96
N LEU A 116 3.98 -11.57 0.23
CA LEU A 116 3.16 -10.76 1.11
C LEU A 116 3.95 -9.57 1.67
N ALA A 117 5.18 -9.79 2.12
CA ALA A 117 6.05 -8.72 2.61
C ALA A 117 6.36 -7.70 1.50
N SER A 118 6.68 -8.18 0.28
CA SER A 118 6.91 -7.31 -0.88
C SER A 118 5.66 -6.51 -1.27
N LEU A 119 4.47 -7.12 -1.25
CA LEU A 119 3.21 -6.45 -1.54
C LEU A 119 2.98 -5.25 -0.60
N VAL A 120 3.12 -5.47 0.71
CA VAL A 120 2.88 -4.43 1.72
C VAL A 120 3.93 -3.33 1.66
N ALA A 121 5.20 -3.67 1.45
CA ALA A 121 6.24 -2.67 1.21
C ALA A 121 5.91 -1.79 -0.02
N ASN A 122 5.38 -2.38 -1.09
CA ASN A 122 4.95 -1.64 -2.27
C ASN A 122 3.69 -0.80 -2.04
N TRP A 123 2.76 -1.21 -1.19
CA TRP A 123 1.65 -0.34 -0.77
C TRP A 123 2.16 0.92 -0.09
N ILE A 124 3.05 0.76 0.88
CA ILE A 124 3.66 1.91 1.58
C ILE A 124 4.47 2.76 0.61
N ARG A 125 5.22 2.15 -0.31
CA ARG A 125 5.99 2.87 -1.34
C ARG A 125 5.15 3.90 -2.10
N VAL A 126 3.93 3.54 -2.48
CA VAL A 126 3.04 4.40 -3.28
C VAL A 126 2.02 5.19 -2.45
N GLY A 127 2.06 5.07 -1.12
CA GLY A 127 1.11 5.74 -0.23
C GLY A 127 -0.26 5.08 -0.13
N PHE A 128 -0.41 3.82 -0.55
CA PHE A 128 -1.68 3.11 -0.55
C PHE A 128 -1.98 2.49 0.82
N CYS A 129 -3.17 2.79 1.36
CA CYS A 129 -3.74 2.12 2.51
C CYS A 129 -4.94 1.26 2.07
N GLN A 130 -4.87 -0.05 2.32
CA GLN A 130 -5.94 -0.98 1.94
C GLN A 130 -7.18 -0.79 2.83
N GLY A 131 -7.01 -0.36 4.08
CA GLY A 131 -8.06 0.02 5.01
C GLY A 131 -8.78 -1.12 5.72
N ASN A 132 -8.86 -2.31 5.12
CA ASN A 132 -9.52 -3.50 5.66
C ASN A 132 -8.75 -4.78 5.31
N PHE A 133 -7.49 -4.86 5.79
CA PHE A 133 -6.58 -5.96 5.44
C PHE A 133 -6.73 -7.17 6.37
N ASN A 134 -7.94 -7.74 6.43
CA ASN A 134 -8.22 -9.00 7.10
C ASN A 134 -7.94 -10.21 6.17
N SER A 135 -8.11 -11.44 6.69
CA SER A 135 -7.83 -12.68 5.94
C SER A 135 -8.72 -12.90 4.71
N ASP A 136 -9.91 -12.29 4.69
CA ASP A 136 -10.81 -12.35 3.53
C ASP A 136 -10.42 -11.38 2.42
N ASN A 137 -9.52 -10.44 2.70
CA ASN A 137 -8.97 -9.48 1.74
C ASN A 137 -7.49 -9.73 1.43
N CYS A 138 -6.91 -10.82 1.96
CA CYS A 138 -5.54 -11.22 1.75
C CYS A 138 -5.44 -12.36 0.73
N ALA A 139 -5.06 -12.04 -0.52
CA ALA A 139 -4.85 -13.02 -1.57
C ALA A 139 -3.65 -13.92 -1.26
N VAL A 140 -3.82 -15.23 -1.36
CA VAL A 140 -2.72 -16.19 -1.17
C VAL A 140 -1.67 -16.14 -2.28
N GLY A 141 -1.95 -15.47 -3.39
CA GLY A 141 -1.00 -15.18 -4.46
C GLY A 141 -0.07 -13.99 -4.16
N GLY A 142 -0.32 -13.21 -3.10
CA GLY A 142 0.49 -12.04 -2.74
C GLY A 142 0.25 -10.83 -3.65
N PHE A 143 -1.00 -10.51 -3.95
CA PHE A 143 -1.39 -9.33 -4.73
C PHE A 143 -2.58 -8.60 -4.09
N THR A 144 -2.79 -7.34 -4.46
CA THR A 144 -3.95 -6.55 -4.02
C THR A 144 -5.22 -7.16 -4.60
N LEU A 145 -6.00 -7.83 -3.76
CA LEU A 145 -7.21 -8.54 -4.16
C LEU A 145 -8.40 -7.60 -4.22
N ASP A 146 -8.63 -6.85 -3.17
CA ASP A 146 -9.82 -6.07 -2.92
C ASP A 146 -9.54 -4.57 -2.90
N TYR A 147 -10.52 -3.80 -3.34
CA TYR A 147 -10.55 -2.35 -3.37
C TYR A 147 -11.87 -1.87 -2.74
N GLY A 148 -12.11 -2.31 -1.51
CA GLY A 148 -13.17 -1.75 -0.67
C GLY A 148 -12.83 -0.30 -0.28
N PRO A 149 -13.04 0.10 0.97
CA PRO A 149 -12.69 1.46 1.41
C PRO A 149 -11.17 1.65 1.51
N PHE A 150 -10.49 1.76 0.36
CA PHE A 150 -9.06 2.04 0.26
C PHE A 150 -8.81 3.54 0.11
N GLY A 151 -7.57 3.99 0.33
CA GLY A 151 -7.17 5.36 0.04
C GLY A 151 -5.68 5.49 -0.21
N PHE A 152 -5.32 6.59 -0.85
CA PHE A 152 -3.92 7.03 -0.92
C PHE A 152 -3.69 8.13 0.12
N CYS A 153 -2.59 8.03 0.85
CA CYS A 153 -2.19 9.00 1.85
C CYS A 153 -1.86 10.34 1.16
N ASP A 154 -2.74 11.33 1.33
CA ASP A 154 -2.50 12.70 0.88
C ASP A 154 -1.52 13.39 1.86
N VAL A 155 -1.98 13.80 3.03
CA VAL A 155 -1.12 14.25 4.12
C VAL A 155 -0.51 13.03 4.80
N PHE A 156 0.81 13.02 5.00
CA PHE A 156 1.47 11.93 5.70
C PHE A 156 0.99 11.82 7.14
N GLN A 157 0.34 10.72 7.42
CA GLN A 157 -0.12 10.32 8.76
C GLN A 157 0.12 8.81 8.92
N PRO A 158 0.92 8.38 9.91
CA PRO A 158 1.16 6.96 10.17
C PRO A 158 -0.12 6.17 10.44
N ASP A 159 -1.10 6.80 11.06
CA ASP A 159 -2.40 6.25 11.44
C ASP A 159 -3.51 6.54 10.41
N PHE A 160 -3.16 7.06 9.22
CA PHE A 160 -4.14 7.28 8.15
C PHE A 160 -4.96 6.03 7.90
N GLN A 161 -6.29 6.18 8.01
CA GLN A 161 -7.28 5.12 7.80
C GLN A 161 -8.44 5.67 6.95
N PRO A 162 -8.55 5.25 5.67
CA PRO A 162 -9.59 5.76 4.78
C PRO A 162 -10.99 5.24 5.14
N TRP A 163 -11.09 4.11 5.83
CA TRP A 163 -12.35 3.46 6.15
C TRP A 163 -12.85 3.81 7.55
N THR A 164 -14.06 4.38 7.66
CA THR A 164 -14.67 4.77 8.95
C THR A 164 -14.92 3.59 9.89
N GLY A 165 -15.17 2.38 9.34
CA GLY A 165 -15.29 1.13 10.10
C GLY A 165 -13.96 0.43 10.38
N GLY A 166 -12.83 0.97 9.89
CA GLY A 166 -11.50 0.39 10.04
C GLY A 166 -10.89 0.78 11.39
N GLY A 167 -10.28 -0.20 12.07
CA GLY A 167 -9.52 0.07 13.28
C GLY A 167 -8.08 0.50 12.97
N TYR A 168 -7.40 1.06 13.97
CA TYR A 168 -5.98 1.45 13.91
C TYR A 168 -5.06 0.35 13.37
N HIS A 169 -5.40 -0.92 13.61
CA HIS A 169 -4.64 -2.09 13.14
C HIS A 169 -4.56 -2.23 11.62
N PHE A 170 -5.42 -1.53 10.85
CA PHE A 170 -5.36 -1.47 9.38
C PHE A 170 -4.85 -0.15 8.84
N SER A 171 -4.39 0.77 9.71
CA SER A 171 -3.88 2.07 9.29
C SER A 171 -2.60 1.96 8.45
N PHE A 172 -2.25 3.03 7.76
CA PHE A 172 -1.22 3.09 6.73
C PHE A 172 0.12 2.48 7.15
N MET A 173 0.72 2.96 8.25
CA MET A 173 2.02 2.43 8.71
C MET A 173 1.89 1.16 9.56
N ASN A 174 0.66 0.72 9.86
CA ASN A 174 0.41 -0.53 10.59
C ASN A 174 0.12 -1.73 9.67
N GLN A 175 0.10 -1.53 8.35
CA GLN A 175 -0.11 -2.59 7.36
C GLN A 175 0.91 -3.75 7.46
N PRO A 176 2.21 -3.55 7.82
CA PRO A 176 3.13 -4.65 8.10
C PRO A 176 2.67 -5.58 9.23
N ASN A 177 2.11 -5.01 10.33
CA ASN A 177 1.56 -5.81 11.43
C ASN A 177 0.29 -6.57 11.03
N ALA A 178 -0.57 -5.96 10.20
CA ALA A 178 -1.72 -6.66 9.63
C ALA A 178 -1.30 -7.82 8.71
N ALA A 179 -0.22 -7.65 7.94
CA ALA A 179 0.37 -8.72 7.13
C ALA A 179 0.90 -9.86 7.98
N GLN A 180 1.60 -9.55 9.10
CA GLN A 180 2.06 -10.58 10.06
C GLN A 180 0.88 -11.43 10.56
N LYS A 181 -0.23 -10.79 10.95
CA LYS A 181 -1.44 -11.50 11.41
C LYS A 181 -2.03 -12.39 10.31
N ASN A 182 -2.12 -11.91 9.08
CA ASN A 182 -2.58 -12.72 7.95
C ASN A 182 -1.65 -13.90 7.67
N PHE A 183 -0.34 -13.70 7.82
CA PHE A 183 0.65 -14.77 7.64
C PHE A 183 0.56 -15.82 8.76
N ASP A 184 0.36 -15.39 10.01
CA ASP A 184 0.14 -16.30 11.14
C ASP A 184 -1.11 -17.18 10.94
N MET A 185 -2.20 -16.56 10.45
CA MET A 185 -3.44 -17.28 10.13
C MET A 185 -3.23 -18.27 8.98
N PHE A 186 -2.46 -17.88 7.96
CA PHE A 186 -2.11 -18.75 6.84
C PHE A 186 -1.29 -19.96 7.32
N CYS A 187 -0.22 -19.77 8.10
CA CYS A 187 0.59 -20.86 8.64
C CYS A 187 -0.26 -21.77 9.55
N SER A 188 -1.13 -21.19 10.39
CA SER A 188 -2.08 -21.95 11.19
C SER A 188 -3.01 -22.81 10.33
N ALA A 189 -3.42 -22.33 9.15
CA ALA A 189 -4.27 -23.11 8.24
C ALA A 189 -3.51 -24.28 7.58
N LEU A 190 -2.21 -24.19 7.40
CA LEU A 190 -1.39 -25.27 6.81
C LEU A 190 -1.02 -26.36 7.82
N ARG A 191 -0.91 -26.05 9.11
CA ARG A 191 -0.45 -26.98 10.17
C ARG A 191 -1.15 -28.34 10.20
N PRO A 192 -2.49 -28.45 9.99
CA PRO A 192 -3.15 -29.76 10.02
C PRO A 192 -2.59 -30.78 9.01
N LEU A 193 -2.04 -30.30 7.88
CA LEU A 193 -1.44 -31.17 6.86
C LEU A 193 -0.09 -31.74 7.25
N LEU A 194 0.55 -31.20 8.30
CA LEU A 194 1.90 -31.57 8.74
C LEU A 194 1.94 -32.30 10.10
N THR A 195 0.77 -32.54 10.72
CA THR A 195 0.69 -33.06 12.12
C THR A 195 1.39 -34.39 12.34
N SER A 196 1.56 -35.21 11.31
CA SER A 196 2.29 -36.50 11.40
C SER A 196 3.78 -36.40 11.07
N GLN A 197 4.32 -35.20 10.81
CA GLN A 197 5.66 -34.99 10.26
C GLN A 197 6.37 -33.84 10.99
N GLN A 198 6.98 -34.16 12.12
CA GLN A 198 7.56 -33.18 13.04
C GLN A 198 8.60 -32.26 12.40
N ASP A 199 9.45 -32.77 11.51
CA ASP A 199 10.48 -31.97 10.84
C ASP A 199 9.89 -30.86 9.97
N TYR A 200 8.79 -31.13 9.27
CA TYR A 200 8.10 -30.13 8.46
C TYR A 200 7.28 -29.14 9.30
N LEU A 201 6.78 -29.55 10.48
CA LEU A 201 6.19 -28.62 11.44
C LEU A 201 7.23 -27.62 11.94
N LEU A 202 8.42 -28.09 12.33
CA LEU A 202 9.53 -27.21 12.75
C LEU A 202 9.95 -26.27 11.61
N ALA A 203 10.05 -26.77 10.38
CA ALA A 203 10.37 -25.95 9.23
C ALA A 203 9.29 -24.88 8.94
N LEU A 204 8.01 -25.19 9.15
CA LEU A 204 6.92 -24.21 9.05
C LEU A 204 7.00 -23.17 10.18
N ASP A 205 7.36 -23.57 11.41
CA ASP A 205 7.55 -22.67 12.54
C ASP A 205 8.70 -21.69 12.27
N GLU A 206 9.83 -22.16 11.76
CA GLU A 206 10.96 -21.30 11.34
C GLU A 206 10.54 -20.27 10.28
N VAL A 207 9.74 -20.68 9.30
CA VAL A 207 9.22 -19.77 8.27
C VAL A 207 8.28 -18.74 8.90
N GLN A 208 7.39 -19.16 9.80
CA GLN A 208 6.45 -18.26 10.47
C GLN A 208 7.18 -17.24 11.34
N ASP A 209 8.12 -17.67 12.17
CA ASP A 209 8.92 -16.80 13.05
C ASP A 209 9.82 -15.85 12.26
N GLY A 210 10.25 -16.26 11.08
CA GLY A 210 11.07 -15.46 10.16
C GLY A 210 10.33 -14.31 9.46
N PHE A 211 9.00 -14.21 9.54
CA PHE A 211 8.24 -13.20 8.79
C PHE A 211 8.63 -11.76 9.13
N SER A 212 8.78 -11.44 10.40
CA SER A 212 9.17 -10.09 10.85
C SER A 212 10.50 -9.65 10.24
N LYS A 213 11.49 -10.55 10.16
CA LYS A 213 12.80 -10.28 9.53
C LYS A 213 12.66 -10.04 8.03
N VAL A 214 11.86 -10.84 7.32
CA VAL A 214 11.61 -10.67 5.88
C VAL A 214 10.88 -9.36 5.63
N MET A 215 9.88 -9.02 6.42
CA MET A 215 9.16 -7.74 6.34
C MET A 215 10.09 -6.56 6.57
N HIS A 216 10.92 -6.61 7.62
CA HIS A 216 11.91 -5.56 7.90
C HIS A 216 12.86 -5.35 6.71
N THR A 217 13.38 -6.43 6.14
CA THR A 217 14.25 -6.36 4.95
C THR A 217 13.55 -5.73 3.75
N GLN A 218 12.30 -6.09 3.48
CA GLN A 218 11.52 -5.51 2.39
C GLN A 218 11.24 -4.01 2.62
N MET A 219 10.91 -3.62 3.85
CA MET A 219 10.69 -2.23 4.22
C MET A 219 11.98 -1.41 4.12
N LYS A 220 13.12 -1.92 4.62
CA LYS A 220 14.44 -1.29 4.49
C LYS A 220 14.79 -1.07 3.01
N THR A 221 14.63 -2.11 2.18
CA THR A 221 14.89 -2.03 0.73
C THR A 221 14.01 -0.99 0.05
N MET A 222 12.73 -0.96 0.39
CA MET A 222 11.77 0.01 -0.17
C MET A 222 12.11 1.44 0.22
N TRP A 223 12.39 1.71 1.50
CA TRP A 223 12.75 3.05 1.96
C TRP A 223 14.09 3.52 1.38
N ALA A 224 15.08 2.64 1.32
CA ALA A 224 16.35 2.93 0.65
C ALA A 224 16.13 3.36 -0.81
N ALA A 225 15.34 2.59 -1.55
CA ALA A 225 15.04 2.90 -2.94
C ALA A 225 14.27 4.24 -3.10
N LYS A 226 13.30 4.54 -2.21
CA LYS A 226 12.59 5.84 -2.20
C LYS A 226 13.52 7.02 -1.97
N LEU A 227 14.56 6.83 -1.15
CA LEU A 227 15.55 7.84 -0.79
C LEU A 227 16.79 7.83 -1.71
N GLY A 228 16.83 6.99 -2.76
CA GLY A 228 17.93 6.91 -3.71
C GLY A 228 19.18 6.23 -3.16
N LEU A 229 19.10 5.60 -1.99
CA LEU A 229 20.22 4.94 -1.33
C LEU A 229 20.45 3.55 -1.90
N SER A 230 21.70 3.12 -1.98
CA SER A 230 22.04 1.74 -2.30
C SER A 230 21.84 0.85 -1.08
N THR A 231 21.14 -0.28 -1.23
CA THR A 231 20.99 -1.24 -0.14
C THR A 231 22.32 -1.86 0.30
N LEU A 232 23.27 -2.01 -0.64
CA LEU A 232 24.64 -2.49 -0.34
C LEU A 232 25.45 -1.52 0.53
N ALA A 233 25.05 -0.25 0.56
CA ALA A 233 25.70 0.77 1.37
C ALA A 233 25.08 0.91 2.77
N ILE A 234 24.09 0.09 3.11
CA ILE A 234 23.40 0.06 4.40
C ILE A 234 23.62 -1.31 5.07
N ASP A 235 24.68 -2.03 4.68
CA ASP A 235 24.92 -3.39 5.15
C ASP A 235 25.80 -3.46 6.43
N SER A 236 26.47 -2.36 6.81
CA SER A 236 27.16 -2.29 8.11
C SER A 236 26.21 -1.83 9.21
N ASP A 237 26.39 -2.27 10.44
CA ASP A 237 25.60 -1.85 11.61
C ASP A 237 25.59 -0.31 11.78
N THR A 238 26.71 0.35 11.45
CA THR A 238 26.85 1.82 11.54
C THR A 238 26.01 2.53 10.48
N ASP A 239 26.02 2.04 9.23
CA ASP A 239 25.27 2.62 8.14
C ASP A 239 23.77 2.37 8.32
N GLU A 240 23.38 1.20 8.82
CA GLU A 240 21.99 0.91 9.16
C GLU A 240 21.48 1.80 10.29
N ALA A 241 22.29 2.06 11.31
CA ALA A 241 21.92 3.00 12.38
C ALA A 241 21.74 4.43 11.85
N ALA A 242 22.63 4.90 10.98
CA ALA A 242 22.51 6.21 10.35
C ALA A 242 21.27 6.31 9.45
N PHE A 243 20.97 5.28 8.68
CA PHE A 243 19.77 5.20 7.86
C PHE A 243 18.49 5.21 8.71
N ASN A 244 18.45 4.44 9.78
CA ASN A 244 17.29 4.38 10.68
C ASN A 244 17.04 5.72 11.39
N LEU A 245 18.11 6.41 11.79
CA LEU A 245 18.02 7.76 12.37
C LEU A 245 17.47 8.76 11.35
N LEU A 246 18.00 8.75 10.12
CA LEU A 246 17.54 9.61 9.02
C LEU A 246 16.04 9.39 8.73
N LEU A 247 15.60 8.14 8.67
CA LEU A 247 14.21 7.77 8.39
C LEU A 247 13.28 8.15 9.54
N SER A 248 13.70 7.94 10.79
CA SER A 248 12.96 8.33 12.00
C SER A 248 12.75 9.84 12.07
N GLU A 249 13.80 10.63 11.80
CA GLU A 249 13.71 12.09 11.77
C GLU A 249 12.82 12.56 10.61
N LEU A 250 12.90 11.93 9.43
CA LEU A 250 11.99 12.22 8.31
C LEU A 250 10.52 12.04 8.72
N HIS A 251 10.19 10.90 9.33
CA HIS A 251 8.82 10.64 9.77
C HIS A 251 8.36 11.65 10.83
N THR A 252 9.23 12.04 11.74
CA THR A 252 8.94 13.07 12.75
C THR A 252 8.65 14.42 12.10
N LEU A 253 9.50 14.85 11.18
CA LEU A 253 9.33 16.10 10.46
C LEU A 253 8.07 16.13 9.60
N MET A 254 7.76 15.03 8.91
CA MET A 254 6.55 14.89 8.09
C MET A 254 5.26 14.88 8.93
N GLN A 255 5.31 14.52 10.21
CA GLN A 255 4.17 14.61 11.13
C GLN A 255 4.04 16.01 11.74
N GLN A 256 5.16 16.69 12.00
CA GLN A 256 5.17 18.06 12.52
C GLN A 256 4.87 19.12 11.44
N THR A 257 5.22 18.83 10.21
CA THR A 257 4.87 19.65 9.05
C THR A 257 3.91 18.84 8.19
N PRO A 258 2.63 19.23 8.03
CA PRO A 258 1.70 18.51 7.17
C PRO A 258 2.24 18.45 5.73
N VAL A 259 2.66 17.27 5.30
CA VAL A 259 3.36 17.05 4.02
C VAL A 259 2.55 16.10 3.14
N ASP A 260 2.37 16.46 1.86
CA ASP A 260 1.85 15.54 0.85
C ASP A 260 2.86 14.43 0.58
N TYR A 261 2.49 13.21 0.90
CA TYR A 261 3.38 12.04 0.82
C TYR A 261 3.96 11.82 -0.60
N THR A 262 3.12 11.88 -1.62
CA THR A 262 3.52 11.61 -3.00
C THR A 262 4.37 12.73 -3.58
N ILE A 263 3.93 13.98 -3.39
CA ILE A 263 4.63 15.15 -3.94
C ILE A 263 6.01 15.29 -3.28
N PHE A 264 6.10 15.09 -1.96
CA PHE A 264 7.38 15.19 -1.25
C PHE A 264 8.45 14.26 -1.85
N PHE A 265 8.16 12.96 -1.96
CA PHE A 265 9.14 12.01 -2.49
C PHE A 265 9.43 12.22 -3.98
N ARG A 266 8.46 12.73 -4.75
CA ARG A 266 8.70 13.09 -6.15
C ARG A 266 9.63 14.30 -6.27
N GLU A 267 9.43 15.36 -5.51
CA GLU A 267 10.31 16.53 -5.48
C GLU A 267 11.71 16.16 -4.94
N LEU A 268 11.78 15.36 -3.88
CA LEU A 268 13.04 14.83 -3.34
C LEU A 268 13.86 14.07 -4.40
N SER A 269 13.17 13.38 -5.33
CA SER A 269 13.83 12.63 -6.42
C SER A 269 14.61 13.51 -7.40
N SER A 270 14.43 14.82 -7.35
CA SER A 270 15.21 15.79 -8.15
C SER A 270 16.52 16.21 -7.46
N ILE A 271 16.84 15.67 -6.30
CA ILE A 271 18.02 15.95 -5.48
C ILE A 271 18.19 17.48 -5.29
N PRO A 272 17.23 18.13 -4.61
CA PRO A 272 17.23 19.59 -4.49
C PRO A 272 18.43 20.10 -3.69
N SER A 273 18.92 21.28 -4.07
CA SER A 273 20.03 21.96 -3.37
C SER A 273 19.64 22.41 -1.96
N ASP A 274 18.40 22.83 -1.79
CA ASP A 274 17.83 23.33 -0.54
C ASP A 274 16.38 22.87 -0.39
N ILE A 275 15.72 23.25 0.71
CA ILE A 275 14.37 22.83 1.07
C ILE A 275 13.26 23.40 0.18
N SER A 276 13.51 24.50 -0.57
CA SER A 276 12.48 25.26 -1.28
C SER A 276 11.65 24.41 -2.27
N PRO A 277 12.24 23.51 -3.08
CA PRO A 277 11.45 22.64 -3.94
C PRO A 277 10.50 21.69 -3.16
N LEU A 278 10.92 21.22 -1.99
CA LEU A 278 10.13 20.33 -1.15
C LEU A 278 8.91 21.02 -0.53
N GLN A 279 8.99 22.35 -0.32
CA GLN A 279 7.88 23.15 0.24
C GLN A 279 6.63 23.15 -0.63
N LYS A 280 6.72 22.75 -1.91
CA LYS A 280 5.54 22.50 -2.76
C LYS A 280 4.62 21.41 -2.20
N SER A 281 5.17 20.49 -1.42
CA SER A 281 4.43 19.40 -0.78
C SER A 281 3.87 19.78 0.59
N PHE A 282 4.16 20.98 1.13
CA PHE A 282 3.76 21.38 2.47
C PHE A 282 2.39 22.06 2.44
N TYR A 283 1.50 21.58 3.28
CA TYR A 283 0.20 22.20 3.50
C TYR A 283 0.34 23.37 4.48
N LYS A 284 -0.24 24.51 4.12
CA LYS A 284 -0.22 25.71 4.98
C LYS A 284 -1.38 25.70 6.00
N ASN A 285 -2.51 25.13 5.64
CA ASN A 285 -3.71 25.05 6.46
C ASN A 285 -4.29 23.65 6.32
N VAL A 286 -4.21 22.85 7.37
CA VAL A 286 -4.88 21.54 7.49
C VAL A 286 -5.83 21.63 8.66
N PRO A 287 -7.06 21.07 8.59
CA PRO A 287 -7.96 21.01 9.75
C PRO A 287 -7.27 20.40 10.97
N GLN A 288 -7.53 20.94 12.16
CA GLN A 288 -6.82 20.66 13.41
C GLN A 288 -6.79 19.19 13.87
N HIS A 289 -7.61 18.31 13.28
CA HIS A 289 -7.58 16.87 13.59
C HIS A 289 -6.33 16.14 13.08
N THR A 290 -5.49 16.82 12.30
CA THR A 290 -4.28 16.25 11.67
C THR A 290 -2.97 16.88 12.13
N ALA A 291 -3.02 17.92 12.94
CA ALA A 291 -1.84 18.61 13.49
C ALA A 291 -1.89 18.56 15.02
N SER A 292 -0.82 18.11 15.66
CA SER A 292 -0.63 18.32 17.08
C SER A 292 -0.55 19.83 17.37
N ASP A 293 -1.29 20.32 18.36
CA ASP A 293 -1.24 21.71 18.84
C ASP A 293 0.22 22.11 19.12
N THR A 294 0.82 22.84 18.19
CA THR A 294 2.14 23.44 18.40
C THR A 294 2.02 24.96 18.29
N ASP A 295 2.31 25.62 19.41
CA ASP A 295 2.35 27.06 19.55
C ASP A 295 3.17 27.76 18.45
N GLY A 296 2.63 28.88 17.95
CA GLY A 296 3.01 29.62 16.78
C GLY A 296 4.47 30.05 16.59
N ASP A 297 4.72 30.78 15.55
CA ASP A 297 5.90 31.49 14.98
C ASP A 297 7.35 31.09 15.39
N SER A 298 7.66 30.91 16.68
CA SER A 298 9.00 30.48 17.12
C SER A 298 9.33 29.03 16.71
N ASN A 299 8.31 28.19 16.55
CA ASN A 299 8.43 26.79 16.16
C ASN A 299 8.69 26.62 14.65
N THR A 300 8.17 27.51 13.81
CA THR A 300 8.31 27.43 12.33
C THR A 300 9.76 27.61 11.89
N ALA A 301 10.52 28.53 12.50
CA ALA A 301 11.93 28.74 12.17
C ALA A 301 12.80 27.53 12.56
N ASP A 302 12.52 26.91 13.69
CA ASP A 302 13.22 25.71 14.16
C ASP A 302 12.91 24.50 13.28
N ILE A 303 11.66 24.29 12.90
CA ILE A 303 11.26 23.22 11.96
C ILE A 303 11.94 23.38 10.62
N ASN A 304 12.00 24.59 10.05
CA ASN A 304 12.69 24.84 8.79
C ASN A 304 14.19 24.53 8.88
N LYS A 305 14.84 24.87 10.00
CA LYS A 305 16.24 24.53 10.26
C LYS A 305 16.43 23.00 10.35
N ARG A 306 15.54 22.29 11.01
CA ARG A 306 15.58 20.82 11.09
C ARG A 306 15.38 20.18 9.72
N TRP A 307 14.48 20.69 8.88
CA TRP A 307 14.32 20.23 7.49
C TRP A 307 15.60 20.43 6.66
N ALA A 308 16.26 21.60 6.79
CA ALA A 308 17.52 21.86 6.12
C ALA A 308 18.62 20.90 6.57
N GLN A 309 18.74 20.69 7.88
CA GLN A 309 19.70 19.74 8.45
C GLN A 309 19.43 18.28 8.00
N TRP A 310 18.16 17.88 7.97
CA TRP A 310 17.77 16.56 7.47
C TRP A 310 18.17 16.38 6.01
N LEU A 311 17.91 17.39 5.17
CA LEU A 311 18.26 17.36 3.75
C LEU A 311 19.79 17.24 3.54
N ASP A 312 20.59 17.93 4.34
CA ASP A 312 22.04 17.85 4.27
C ASP A 312 22.58 16.49 4.75
N ASN A 313 21.99 15.94 5.81
CA ASN A 313 22.30 14.59 6.30
C ASN A 313 21.93 13.53 5.25
N TRP A 314 20.77 13.67 4.61
CA TRP A 314 20.34 12.80 3.52
C TRP A 314 21.29 12.84 2.33
N LYS A 315 21.69 14.05 1.86
CA LYS A 315 22.67 14.18 0.76
C LYS A 315 24.01 13.55 1.13
N THR A 316 24.49 13.78 2.35
CA THR A 316 25.74 13.19 2.82
C THR A 316 25.67 11.67 2.74
N LEU A 317 24.58 11.06 3.23
CA LEU A 317 24.38 9.62 3.14
C LEU A 317 24.20 9.16 1.68
N LEU A 318 23.45 9.91 0.87
CA LEU A 318 23.21 9.61 -0.54
C LEU A 318 24.50 9.50 -1.34
N PHE A 319 25.41 10.45 -1.19
CA PHE A 319 26.65 10.49 -1.97
C PHE A 319 27.71 9.55 -1.38
N SER A 320 27.82 9.39 -0.07
CA SER A 320 28.72 8.41 0.53
C SER A 320 28.32 6.98 0.12
N ALA A 321 27.06 6.67 0.22
CA ALA A 321 26.50 5.36 -0.12
C ALA A 321 26.63 4.97 -1.61
N ASN A 322 26.68 5.96 -2.50
CA ASN A 322 26.79 5.72 -3.94
C ASN A 322 28.25 5.81 -4.45
N ASN A 323 29.24 6.19 -3.61
CA ASN A 323 30.66 6.34 -3.97
C ASN A 323 31.54 5.20 -3.45
N THR A 324 31.02 4.19 -2.79
CA THR A 324 31.79 3.13 -2.13
C THR A 324 32.61 2.22 -3.09
N ASN A 325 32.38 2.31 -4.41
CA ASN A 325 33.22 1.61 -5.41
C ASN A 325 33.61 2.58 -6.54
N ALA A 326 34.86 2.93 -6.65
CA ALA A 326 35.44 3.85 -7.66
C ALA A 326 35.14 3.45 -9.13
N THR A 327 34.69 2.23 -9.38
CA THR A 327 34.33 1.72 -10.72
C THR A 327 32.85 1.82 -11.08
N SER A 328 31.98 2.19 -10.13
CA SER A 328 30.51 2.27 -10.34
C SER A 328 29.82 3.40 -9.58
N ALA A 329 30.52 4.53 -9.34
CA ALA A 329 29.90 5.72 -8.74
C ALA A 329 28.76 6.23 -9.63
N ARG A 330 27.52 6.23 -9.11
CA ARG A 330 26.35 6.75 -9.82
C ARG A 330 26.36 8.28 -9.79
N SER A 331 26.11 8.91 -10.94
CA SER A 331 25.92 10.35 -11.01
C SER A 331 24.61 10.79 -10.32
N GLY A 332 24.52 12.06 -9.92
CA GLY A 332 23.28 12.62 -9.37
C GLY A 332 22.09 12.46 -10.33
N ASP A 333 22.31 12.58 -11.64
CA ASP A 333 21.29 12.39 -12.67
C ASP A 333 20.78 10.93 -12.72
N GLU A 334 21.67 9.96 -12.58
CA GLU A 334 21.30 8.53 -12.55
C GLU A 334 20.51 8.20 -11.29
N ILE A 335 20.94 8.72 -10.13
CA ILE A 335 20.22 8.56 -8.88
C ILE A 335 18.82 9.17 -9.00
N SER A 336 18.73 10.42 -9.49
CA SER A 336 17.46 11.10 -9.73
C SER A 336 16.52 10.29 -10.63
N LYS A 337 17.01 9.78 -11.75
CA LYS A 337 16.22 8.92 -12.66
C LYS A 337 15.72 7.65 -11.96
N GLN A 338 16.57 7.00 -11.18
CA GLN A 338 16.16 5.79 -10.42
C GLN A 338 15.11 6.13 -9.36
N MET A 339 15.29 7.18 -8.59
CA MET A 339 14.29 7.64 -7.61
C MET A 339 12.93 7.96 -8.26
N LYS A 340 12.93 8.59 -9.45
CA LYS A 340 11.71 8.90 -10.19
C LYS A 340 10.98 7.66 -10.70
N LEU A 341 11.65 6.52 -10.87
CA LEU A 341 11.02 5.23 -11.19
C LEU A 341 10.42 4.55 -9.94
N VAL A 342 10.86 4.91 -8.74
CA VAL A 342 10.37 4.40 -7.47
C VAL A 342 9.23 5.27 -6.92
N ASN A 343 9.36 6.59 -7.07
CA ASN A 343 8.45 7.61 -6.54
C ASN A 343 7.51 8.10 -7.65
N PRO A 344 6.24 7.70 -7.65
CA PRO A 344 5.30 8.12 -8.67
C PRO A 344 5.05 9.63 -8.58
N LYS A 345 4.77 10.27 -9.73
CA LYS A 345 4.31 11.64 -9.80
C LYS A 345 2.80 11.75 -9.62
N TYR A 346 2.07 10.75 -10.13
CA TYR A 346 0.61 10.73 -10.11
C TYR A 346 0.09 9.49 -9.39
N ILE A 347 -0.90 9.68 -8.54
CA ILE A 347 -1.68 8.62 -7.88
C ILE A 347 -3.16 8.95 -8.00
N LEU A 348 -4.01 7.92 -7.98
CA LEU A 348 -5.45 8.06 -8.09
C LEU A 348 -6.05 8.47 -6.73
N ARG A 349 -6.13 9.77 -6.48
CA ARG A 349 -6.68 10.35 -5.25
C ARG A 349 -8.19 10.36 -5.29
N GLU A 350 -8.85 10.15 -4.16
CA GLU A 350 -10.32 10.09 -4.09
C GLU A 350 -10.98 11.39 -4.58
N TRP A 351 -10.43 12.54 -4.22
CA TRP A 351 -10.94 13.83 -4.66
C TRP A 351 -10.77 14.12 -6.17
N PHE A 352 -10.05 13.27 -6.94
CA PHE A 352 -10.10 13.23 -8.41
C PHE A 352 -11.20 12.30 -8.91
N VAL A 353 -11.44 11.20 -8.21
CA VAL A 353 -12.35 10.14 -8.63
C VAL A 353 -13.80 10.56 -8.44
N VAL A 354 -14.12 11.20 -7.32
CA VAL A 354 -15.50 11.62 -7.00
C VAL A 354 -16.12 12.53 -8.08
N PRO A 355 -15.47 13.62 -8.53
CA PRO A 355 -16.00 14.42 -9.65
C PRO A 355 -16.13 13.63 -10.94
N ALA A 356 -15.22 12.67 -11.20
CA ALA A 356 -15.23 11.88 -12.42
C ALA A 356 -16.43 10.93 -12.50
N TYR A 357 -16.76 10.22 -11.44
CA TYR A 357 -17.95 9.35 -11.47
C TYR A 357 -19.25 10.14 -11.40
N GLN A 358 -19.28 11.31 -10.75
CA GLN A 358 -20.45 12.19 -10.76
C GLN A 358 -20.73 12.70 -12.18
N GLN A 359 -19.69 13.10 -12.91
CA GLN A 359 -19.81 13.50 -14.31
C GLN A 359 -20.24 12.32 -15.19
N ALA A 360 -19.68 11.14 -14.97
CA ALA A 360 -20.07 9.93 -15.70
C ALA A 360 -21.52 9.52 -15.45
N ALA A 361 -22.07 9.76 -14.26
CA ALA A 361 -23.47 9.51 -13.95
C ALA A 361 -24.44 10.36 -14.82
N SER A 362 -23.98 11.52 -15.31
CA SER A 362 -24.71 12.37 -16.26
C SER A 362 -24.47 11.99 -17.74
N GLY A 363 -23.68 10.94 -18.01
CA GLY A 363 -23.36 10.44 -19.35
C GLY A 363 -22.10 11.06 -19.98
N ASP A 364 -21.35 11.90 -19.26
CA ASP A 364 -20.07 12.44 -19.72
C ASP A 364 -18.89 11.67 -19.09
N TYR A 365 -18.16 10.93 -19.93
CA TYR A 365 -17.04 10.08 -19.53
C TYR A 365 -15.66 10.73 -19.75
N ALA A 366 -15.61 11.99 -20.20
CA ALA A 366 -14.35 12.64 -20.58
C ALA A 366 -13.32 12.65 -19.43
N LEU A 367 -13.78 12.98 -18.20
CA LEU A 367 -12.89 13.03 -17.04
C LEU A 367 -12.38 11.64 -16.59
N ILE A 368 -13.21 10.59 -16.74
CA ILE A 368 -12.76 9.20 -16.50
C ILE A 368 -11.67 8.80 -17.49
N GLN A 369 -11.86 9.13 -18.79
CA GLN A 369 -10.88 8.83 -19.84
C GLN A 369 -9.57 9.60 -19.62
N GLU A 370 -9.66 10.86 -19.24
CA GLU A 370 -8.49 11.69 -18.90
C GLU A 370 -7.73 11.11 -17.69
N LEU A 371 -8.41 10.79 -16.60
CA LEU A 371 -7.82 10.17 -15.42
C LEU A 371 -7.15 8.84 -15.78
N GLN A 372 -7.80 8.01 -16.58
CA GLN A 372 -7.22 6.74 -17.04
C GLN A 372 -5.93 6.98 -17.82
N ALA A 373 -5.91 7.93 -18.74
CA ALA A 373 -4.71 8.26 -19.53
C ALA A 373 -3.56 8.70 -18.62
N VAL A 374 -3.82 9.61 -17.68
CA VAL A 374 -2.82 10.11 -16.72
C VAL A 374 -2.29 8.99 -15.83
N MET A 375 -3.19 8.21 -15.23
CA MET A 375 -2.84 7.22 -14.21
C MET A 375 -2.23 5.92 -14.78
N THR A 376 -2.26 5.73 -16.11
CA THR A 376 -1.52 4.63 -16.76
C THR A 376 -0.03 4.93 -16.93
N GLN A 377 0.40 6.19 -16.75
CA GLN A 377 1.79 6.63 -16.81
C GLN A 377 2.21 7.39 -15.54
N PRO A 378 2.10 6.79 -14.34
CA PRO A 378 2.18 7.50 -13.08
C PRO A 378 3.59 8.03 -12.75
N TYR A 379 4.62 7.53 -13.42
CA TYR A 379 6.01 7.95 -13.23
C TYR A 379 6.50 8.95 -14.29
N ALA A 380 5.75 9.12 -15.38
CA ALA A 380 6.16 9.97 -16.49
C ALA A 380 6.01 11.46 -16.15
N GLU A 381 6.89 12.28 -16.71
CA GLU A 381 6.65 13.71 -16.84
C GLU A 381 5.60 13.90 -17.96
N GLN A 382 4.46 14.48 -17.62
CA GLN A 382 3.36 14.69 -18.56
C GLN A 382 3.26 16.19 -18.92
N SER A 383 2.25 16.57 -19.71
CA SER A 383 2.06 17.94 -20.12
C SER A 383 1.84 18.88 -18.94
N LYS A 384 2.17 20.17 -19.11
CA LYS A 384 1.95 21.19 -18.07
C LYS A 384 0.49 21.26 -17.62
N LEU A 385 -0.47 21.06 -18.52
CA LEU A 385 -1.91 21.02 -18.20
C LEU A 385 -2.25 19.88 -17.25
N VAL A 386 -1.68 18.69 -17.47
CA VAL A 386 -1.86 17.52 -16.61
C VAL A 386 -1.20 17.77 -15.25
N GLU A 387 0.01 18.34 -15.25
CA GLU A 387 0.72 18.68 -14.02
C GLU A 387 -0.08 19.65 -13.17
N ASP A 388 -0.54 20.75 -13.73
CA ASP A 388 -1.30 21.77 -13.01
C ASP A 388 -2.61 21.23 -12.44
N LYS A 389 -3.23 20.25 -13.12
CA LYS A 389 -4.50 19.66 -12.69
C LYS A 389 -4.33 18.54 -11.66
N TYR A 390 -3.32 17.67 -11.77
CA TYR A 390 -3.20 16.43 -11.02
C TYR A 390 -1.98 16.33 -10.11
N TYR A 391 -0.97 17.19 -10.28
CA TYR A 391 0.21 17.24 -9.43
C TYR A 391 0.16 18.46 -8.50
N ARG A 392 -0.78 18.43 -7.57
CA ARG A 392 -1.06 19.51 -6.63
C ARG A 392 -1.56 18.99 -5.30
N LEU A 393 -1.48 19.82 -4.28
CA LEU A 393 -2.01 19.55 -2.95
C LEU A 393 -3.53 19.35 -3.00
N LYS A 394 -4.06 18.51 -2.09
CA LYS A 394 -5.49 18.36 -1.87
C LYS A 394 -6.07 19.70 -1.44
N PRO A 395 -7.08 20.22 -2.13
CA PRO A 395 -7.76 21.45 -1.71
C PRO A 395 -8.43 21.30 -0.34
N THR A 396 -8.40 22.40 0.43
CA THR A 396 -8.86 22.40 1.84
C THR A 396 -10.31 21.95 1.98
N GLU A 397 -11.16 22.30 1.01
CA GLU A 397 -12.58 21.94 0.98
C GLU A 397 -12.84 20.42 0.93
N PHE A 398 -11.88 19.61 0.54
CA PHE A 398 -12.05 18.15 0.44
C PHE A 398 -11.62 17.39 1.70
N PHE A 399 -11.03 18.04 2.71
CA PHE A 399 -10.51 17.32 3.87
C PHE A 399 -11.59 16.69 4.74
N GLU A 400 -12.77 17.29 4.80
CA GLU A 400 -13.86 16.84 5.67
C GLU A 400 -15.10 16.36 4.87
N VAL A 401 -14.97 16.25 3.55
CA VAL A 401 -16.11 15.85 2.71
C VAL A 401 -16.34 14.34 2.85
N ALA A 402 -17.54 13.99 3.30
CA ALA A 402 -17.99 12.61 3.38
C ALA A 402 -18.02 11.97 1.97
N GLY A 403 -17.60 10.72 1.87
CA GLY A 403 -17.44 10.01 0.59
C GLY A 403 -16.20 10.42 -0.23
N VAL A 404 -15.39 11.36 0.27
CA VAL A 404 -14.08 11.76 -0.32
C VAL A 404 -12.96 11.49 0.68
N SER A 405 -13.09 11.96 1.91
CA SER A 405 -12.08 11.79 2.95
C SER A 405 -12.43 10.70 3.95
N HIS A 406 -13.71 10.39 4.06
CA HIS A 406 -14.24 9.35 4.92
C HIS A 406 -15.07 8.38 4.07
N LEU A 407 -14.63 7.14 4.00
CA LEU A 407 -15.28 6.07 3.21
C LEU A 407 -15.95 5.08 4.15
N SER A 408 -17.17 4.69 3.84
CA SER A 408 -17.85 3.56 4.49
C SER A 408 -17.92 2.36 3.55
N CYS A 409 -18.29 1.18 4.05
CA CYS A 409 -18.55 0.01 3.19
C CYS A 409 -19.72 0.24 2.22
N SER A 410 -20.48 1.31 2.39
CA SER A 410 -21.63 1.68 1.58
C SER A 410 -21.37 2.86 0.65
N SER A 411 -20.21 3.50 0.77
CA SER A 411 -19.84 4.66 -0.07
C SER A 411 -18.99 4.28 -1.27
#